data_259d7a06af11c96c009b64082b7ddc91
#
_entry.id   259d7a06af11c96c009b64082b7ddc91
#
_cell.length_a   1.000
_cell.length_b   1.000
_cell.length_c   1.000
_cell.angle_alpha   90.00
_cell.angle_beta   90.00
_cell.angle_gamma   90.00
#
_symmetry.space_group_name_H-M   'P 1'
#
loop_
_entity.id
_entity.type
_entity.pdbx_description
1 polymer ?
#
loop_
_entity_poly.entity_id
_entity_poly.type
_entity_poly.pdbx_seq_one_letter_code
_entity_poly.pdbx_strand_id
1 'polypeptide(L)'
;MCKTLANLDIEIPPCPTQRELDAFWSITQNRLASSLAERVPDGSTVVYVDYPVHGNTGDQMLMLATELWFRRSNFKVLGRWHIDNFRFPKLPLETIILCHAGGNMGDLYRYQKHREAIVQAYPNHRIVFLPQTIYYRSLERLRQSAEILRQHDDLHLFVREQKSFELALAEFTTTTLTLVPDMAAFLYPLPSTLNFEFAPPSPAQPRHHRGILYLMRRDWEWTNVTPIPKRRNWIGLPDVLSLLNPFWRGRPAPSVSASEKVICIDWHETAPLRTYQAWVTLASVYLLGRFLPAEWFNDRWQRLVRQMVIGGARSVLNCRCLVTNRLHAHLLACMLGAPSVVLDNSYGKCSAYFDTWHSGLKFTKFLDQGILKSTGVSAL
;
A
#
# COMPACT_ATOMS: atom_id res chain seq x y z
N MET A 1 2.55 -17.50 -17.71
CA MET A 1 2.75 -16.08 -17.40
C MET A 1 4.22 -15.64 -17.36
N CYS A 2 5.07 -16.10 -16.45
CA CYS A 2 6.47 -15.62 -16.41
C CYS A 2 7.28 -15.89 -17.68
N LYS A 3 7.15 -17.08 -18.31
CA LYS A 3 7.81 -17.39 -19.58
C LYS A 3 7.35 -16.50 -20.74
N THR A 4 6.09 -16.09 -20.75
CA THR A 4 5.49 -15.23 -21.77
C THR A 4 5.89 -13.76 -21.56
N LEU A 5 5.96 -13.30 -20.32
CA LEU A 5 6.44 -11.97 -19.96
C LEU A 5 7.96 -11.82 -20.21
N ALA A 6 8.73 -12.90 -20.10
CA ALA A 6 10.17 -12.92 -20.36
C ALA A 6 10.53 -12.61 -21.83
N ASN A 7 9.59 -12.81 -22.75
CA ASN A 7 9.79 -12.57 -24.19
C ASN A 7 9.35 -11.16 -24.62
N LEU A 8 8.87 -10.32 -23.69
CA LEU A 8 8.57 -8.93 -24.00
C LEU A 8 9.87 -8.15 -24.15
N ASP A 9 10.03 -7.50 -25.29
CA ASP A 9 11.10 -6.50 -25.50
C ASP A 9 10.72 -5.22 -24.73
N ILE A 10 11.06 -5.20 -23.43
CA ILE A 10 10.75 -4.09 -22.56
C ILE A 10 11.90 -3.09 -22.62
N GLU A 11 11.62 -1.93 -23.19
CA GLU A 11 12.51 -0.78 -23.09
C GLU A 11 12.66 -0.36 -21.62
N ILE A 12 13.88 -0.49 -21.09
CA ILE A 12 14.17 -0.18 -19.68
C ILE A 12 14.45 1.32 -19.56
N PRO A 13 13.67 2.03 -18.72
CA PRO A 13 13.93 3.43 -18.45
C PRO A 13 15.32 3.66 -17.83
N PRO A 14 15.92 4.86 -18.01
CA PRO A 14 17.21 5.19 -17.40
C PRO A 14 17.12 5.24 -15.86
N CYS A 15 18.25 5.13 -15.16
CA CYS A 15 18.30 5.40 -13.73
C CYS A 15 18.28 6.92 -13.49
N PRO A 16 17.53 7.40 -12.48
CA PRO A 16 17.56 8.80 -12.10
C PRO A 16 18.87 9.13 -11.37
N THR A 17 19.25 10.40 -11.39
CA THR A 17 20.26 10.94 -10.48
C THR A 17 19.68 11.12 -9.08
N GLN A 18 20.53 11.12 -8.06
CA GLN A 18 20.09 11.38 -6.68
C GLN A 18 19.42 12.77 -6.57
N ARG A 19 19.92 13.77 -7.27
CA ARG A 19 19.34 15.13 -7.30
C ARG A 19 17.91 15.15 -7.86
N GLU A 20 17.63 14.37 -8.91
CA GLU A 20 16.27 14.25 -9.46
C GLU A 20 15.33 13.58 -8.47
N LEU A 21 15.80 12.54 -7.77
CA LEU A 21 15.01 11.87 -6.73
C LEU A 21 14.70 12.81 -5.56
N ASP A 22 15.73 13.49 -5.03
CA ASP A 22 15.57 14.39 -3.87
C ASP A 22 14.63 15.53 -4.21
N ALA A 23 14.74 16.12 -5.41
CA ALA A 23 13.85 17.19 -5.86
C ALA A 23 12.39 16.70 -5.96
N PHE A 24 12.17 15.56 -6.61
CA PHE A 24 10.82 14.99 -6.78
C PHE A 24 10.16 14.66 -5.43
N TRP A 25 10.89 13.95 -4.56
CA TRP A 25 10.31 13.52 -3.28
C TRP A 25 10.14 14.68 -2.30
N SER A 26 11.01 15.69 -2.34
CA SER A 26 10.85 16.90 -1.51
C SER A 26 9.55 17.65 -1.87
N ILE A 27 9.29 17.86 -3.15
CA ILE A 27 8.04 18.50 -3.61
C ILE A 27 6.83 17.65 -3.21
N THR A 28 6.91 16.33 -3.42
CA THR A 28 5.84 15.38 -3.12
C THR A 28 5.50 15.36 -1.62
N GLN A 29 6.54 15.31 -0.77
CA GLN A 29 6.36 15.29 0.69
C GLN A 29 5.83 16.63 1.21
N ASN A 30 6.34 17.76 0.71
CA ASN A 30 5.88 19.09 1.12
C ASN A 30 4.40 19.29 0.78
N ARG A 31 3.98 18.90 -0.42
CA ARG A 31 2.57 18.94 -0.83
C ARG A 31 1.69 18.10 0.09
N LEU A 32 2.08 16.85 0.36
CA LEU A 32 1.35 15.97 1.25
C LEU A 32 1.29 16.53 2.67
N ALA A 33 2.42 16.94 3.23
CA ALA A 33 2.52 17.44 4.60
C ALA A 33 1.69 18.71 4.81
N SER A 34 1.79 19.69 3.91
CA SER A 34 1.02 20.94 4.02
C SER A 34 -0.49 20.67 3.95
N SER A 35 -0.93 19.85 3.01
CA SER A 35 -2.37 19.53 2.88
C SER A 35 -2.91 18.76 4.10
N LEU A 36 -2.13 17.85 4.66
CA LEU A 36 -2.54 17.12 5.87
C LEU A 36 -2.57 18.05 7.10
N ALA A 37 -1.59 18.94 7.25
CA ALA A 37 -1.51 19.87 8.38
C ALA A 37 -2.70 20.86 8.45
N GLU A 38 -3.29 21.20 7.31
CA GLU A 38 -4.50 22.03 7.26
C GLU A 38 -5.70 21.36 7.98
N ARG A 39 -5.74 20.03 8.03
CA ARG A 39 -6.85 19.24 8.56
C ARG A 39 -6.50 18.54 9.87
N VAL A 40 -5.23 18.23 10.08
CA VAL A 40 -4.70 17.58 11.27
C VAL A 40 -3.48 18.37 11.76
N PRO A 41 -3.68 19.44 12.53
CA PRO A 41 -2.59 20.27 13.04
C PRO A 41 -1.62 19.48 13.91
N ASP A 42 -0.34 19.91 13.92
CA ASP A 42 0.68 19.31 14.77
C ASP A 42 0.25 19.32 16.26
N GLY A 43 0.62 18.27 16.97
CA GLY A 43 0.23 18.09 18.38
C GLY A 43 -1.21 17.60 18.60
N SER A 44 -2.00 17.38 17.53
CA SER A 44 -3.38 16.88 17.64
C SER A 44 -3.47 15.57 18.42
N THR A 45 -4.59 15.39 19.13
CA THR A 45 -4.98 14.10 19.70
C THR A 45 -5.69 13.30 18.63
N VAL A 46 -5.19 12.10 18.31
CA VAL A 46 -5.70 11.28 17.20
C VAL A 46 -5.96 9.84 17.60
N VAL A 47 -6.86 9.19 16.88
CA VAL A 47 -6.99 7.73 16.84
C VAL A 47 -6.77 7.25 15.40
N TYR A 48 -6.17 6.07 15.26
CA TYR A 48 -5.89 5.48 13.97
C TYR A 48 -6.70 4.21 13.77
N VAL A 49 -7.65 4.24 12.86
CA VAL A 49 -8.57 3.14 12.58
C VAL A 49 -8.27 2.48 11.23
N ASP A 50 -8.81 1.29 11.02
CA ASP A 50 -8.47 0.42 9.89
C ASP A 50 -6.98 0.02 9.90
N TYR A 51 -6.34 -0.02 11.06
CA TYR A 51 -4.92 -0.38 11.21
C TYR A 51 -4.64 -1.71 10.51
N PRO A 52 -3.72 -1.78 9.53
CA PRO A 52 -3.57 -2.97 8.71
C PRO A 52 -2.80 -4.06 9.45
N VAL A 53 -3.49 -5.15 9.80
CA VAL A 53 -2.90 -6.35 10.41
C VAL A 53 -3.03 -7.52 9.43
N HIS A 54 -2.26 -7.45 8.33
CA HIS A 54 -2.25 -8.44 7.26
C HIS A 54 -0.96 -8.37 6.42
N GLY A 55 -0.72 -9.33 5.52
CA GLY A 55 0.54 -9.51 4.78
C GLY A 55 0.73 -8.68 3.51
N ASN A 56 -0.14 -7.71 3.22
CA ASN A 56 0.06 -6.84 2.06
C ASN A 56 1.13 -5.79 2.37
N THR A 57 2.34 -5.98 1.86
CA THR A 57 3.48 -5.06 2.08
C THR A 57 3.18 -3.62 1.63
N GLY A 58 2.31 -3.43 0.62
CA GLY A 58 1.90 -2.10 0.19
C GLY A 58 1.15 -1.33 1.27
N ASP A 59 0.13 -1.93 1.88
CA ASP A 59 -0.62 -1.30 2.98
C ASP A 59 0.27 -1.12 4.23
N GLN A 60 1.25 -2.01 4.40
CA GLN A 60 2.25 -1.87 5.48
C GLN A 60 3.20 -0.69 5.24
N MET A 61 3.55 -0.37 3.99
CA MET A 61 4.29 0.86 3.67
C MET A 61 3.48 2.09 4.06
N LEU A 62 2.17 2.12 3.75
CA LEU A 62 1.28 3.21 4.15
C LEU A 62 1.22 3.36 5.67
N MET A 63 1.11 2.26 6.39
CA MET A 63 1.08 2.26 7.85
C MET A 63 2.39 2.82 8.45
N LEU A 64 3.55 2.35 7.99
CA LEU A 64 4.84 2.87 8.45
C LEU A 64 5.00 4.37 8.14
N ALA A 65 4.56 4.81 6.97
CA ALA A 65 4.56 6.22 6.57
C ALA A 65 3.66 7.06 7.48
N THR A 66 2.47 6.56 7.80
CA THR A 66 1.53 7.21 8.73
C THR A 66 2.11 7.30 10.13
N GLU A 67 2.73 6.23 10.64
CA GLU A 67 3.40 6.22 11.95
C GLU A 67 4.61 7.18 12.00
N LEU A 68 5.31 7.34 10.90
CA LEU A 68 6.38 8.33 10.78
C LEU A 68 5.84 9.75 10.81
N TRP A 69 4.75 10.01 10.10
CA TRP A 69 4.05 11.28 10.14
C TRP A 69 3.59 11.61 11.55
N PHE A 70 2.98 10.67 12.28
CA PHE A 70 2.56 10.87 13.68
C PHE A 70 3.72 11.34 14.55
N ARG A 71 4.89 10.72 14.39
CA ARG A 71 6.08 11.12 15.17
C ARG A 71 6.61 12.51 14.78
N ARG A 72 6.62 12.83 13.48
CA ARG A 72 7.09 14.14 12.99
C ARG A 72 6.17 15.28 13.41
N SER A 73 4.88 15.04 13.43
CA SER A 73 3.85 16.01 13.84
C SER A 73 3.54 15.97 15.35
N ASN A 74 4.27 15.19 16.13
CA ASN A 74 4.14 15.08 17.58
C ASN A 74 2.70 14.80 18.04
N PHE A 75 1.98 13.91 17.35
CA PHE A 75 0.59 13.58 17.69
C PHE A 75 0.48 12.75 18.96
N LYS A 76 -0.55 13.04 19.77
CA LYS A 76 -0.98 12.18 20.86
C LYS A 76 -1.91 11.10 20.33
N VAL A 77 -1.38 9.91 20.09
CA VAL A 77 -2.14 8.76 19.54
C VAL A 77 -2.79 7.98 20.67
N LEU A 78 -4.12 8.10 20.82
CA LEU A 78 -4.89 7.41 21.87
C LEU A 78 -5.07 5.92 21.58
N GLY A 79 -5.04 5.51 20.31
CA GLY A 79 -5.19 4.10 19.96
C GLY A 79 -4.98 3.83 18.46
N ARG A 80 -4.71 2.56 18.17
CA ARG A 80 -4.56 1.99 16.84
C ARG A 80 -5.42 0.73 16.78
N TRP A 81 -6.44 0.74 15.95
CA TRP A 81 -7.41 -0.35 15.92
C TRP A 81 -7.59 -0.92 14.51
N HIS A 82 -7.43 -2.22 14.40
CA HIS A 82 -7.91 -2.96 13.25
C HIS A 82 -9.45 -3.00 13.24
N ILE A 83 -10.05 -3.11 12.08
CA ILE A 83 -11.51 -3.16 11.90
C ILE A 83 -12.22 -4.18 12.82
N ASP A 84 -11.57 -5.32 13.12
CA ASP A 84 -12.17 -6.35 13.97
C ASP A 84 -12.07 -6.06 15.47
N ASN A 85 -11.20 -5.12 15.87
CA ASN A 85 -10.95 -4.79 17.29
C ASN A 85 -11.49 -3.43 17.69
N PHE A 86 -11.94 -2.61 16.75
CA PHE A 86 -12.57 -1.34 17.04
C PHE A 86 -13.98 -1.59 17.60
N ARG A 87 -14.23 -1.11 18.81
CA ARG A 87 -15.49 -1.31 19.55
C ARG A 87 -16.20 -0.01 19.82
N PHE A 88 -15.97 1.00 18.98
CA PHE A 88 -16.57 2.33 19.10
C PHE A 88 -16.40 2.92 20.52
N PRO A 89 -15.14 3.07 20.99
CA PRO A 89 -14.87 3.60 22.31
C PRO A 89 -15.36 5.05 22.44
N LYS A 90 -15.73 5.46 23.66
CA LYS A 90 -15.99 6.87 23.93
C LYS A 90 -14.68 7.65 23.81
N LEU A 91 -14.65 8.63 22.92
CA LEU A 91 -13.49 9.48 22.63
C LEU A 91 -13.72 10.90 23.15
N PRO A 92 -12.67 11.61 23.63
CA PRO A 92 -12.74 13.06 23.85
C PRO A 92 -13.12 13.80 22.55
N LEU A 93 -13.91 14.86 22.64
CA LEU A 93 -14.45 15.56 21.46
C LEU A 93 -13.37 16.14 20.53
N GLU A 94 -12.23 16.53 21.10
CA GLU A 94 -11.09 17.07 20.34
C GLU A 94 -10.32 15.99 19.57
N THR A 95 -10.68 14.72 19.74
CA THR A 95 -9.98 13.60 19.06
C THR A 95 -10.31 13.55 17.57
N ILE A 96 -9.30 13.57 16.74
CA ILE A 96 -9.44 13.39 15.28
C ILE A 96 -9.36 11.89 14.96
N ILE A 97 -10.32 11.40 14.19
CA ILE A 97 -10.36 9.99 13.76
C ILE A 97 -9.71 9.87 12.38
N LEU A 98 -8.59 9.18 12.32
CA LEU A 98 -7.83 8.96 11.08
C LEU A 98 -8.11 7.56 10.52
N CYS A 99 -8.75 7.48 9.36
CA CYS A 99 -8.96 6.23 8.64
C CYS A 99 -7.76 5.93 7.74
N HIS A 100 -7.28 4.68 7.77
CA HIS A 100 -6.09 4.23 7.04
C HIS A 100 -6.16 4.55 5.55
N ALA A 101 -5.03 4.97 4.97
CA ALA A 101 -4.85 5.24 3.56
C ALA A 101 -4.95 3.97 2.67
N GLY A 102 -5.02 4.13 1.38
CA GLY A 102 -4.86 3.03 0.43
C GLY A 102 -6.00 2.87 -0.58
N GLY A 103 -6.17 1.66 -1.09
CA GLY A 103 -7.20 1.33 -2.09
C GLY A 103 -8.45 0.69 -1.49
N ASN A 104 -8.83 1.04 -0.27
CA ASN A 104 -9.88 0.36 0.47
C ASN A 104 -11.22 1.12 0.51
N MET A 105 -11.32 2.29 -0.12
CA MET A 105 -12.56 3.04 -0.22
C MET A 105 -13.40 2.51 -1.37
N GLY A 106 -14.49 1.83 -1.02
CA GLY A 106 -15.41 1.24 -1.99
C GLY A 106 -15.94 -0.13 -1.57
N ASP A 107 -16.56 -0.84 -2.52
CA ASP A 107 -17.27 -2.09 -2.27
C ASP A 107 -16.43 -3.36 -2.51
N LEU A 108 -15.12 -3.22 -2.71
CA LEU A 108 -14.20 -4.36 -2.85
C LEU A 108 -13.97 -5.11 -1.55
N TYR A 109 -13.93 -4.36 -0.45
CA TYR A 109 -13.60 -4.85 0.88
C TYR A 109 -14.62 -4.36 1.91
N ARG A 110 -14.62 -4.98 3.09
CA ARG A 110 -15.51 -4.62 4.20
C ARG A 110 -15.17 -3.30 4.92
N TYR A 111 -14.00 -2.71 4.61
CA TYR A 111 -13.54 -1.47 5.24
C TYR A 111 -14.51 -0.30 5.07
N GLN A 112 -15.15 -0.19 3.90
CA GLN A 112 -16.09 0.91 3.65
C GLN A 112 -17.29 0.88 4.59
N LYS A 113 -17.88 -0.29 4.83
CA LYS A 113 -18.99 -0.43 5.80
C LYS A 113 -18.57 -0.07 7.22
N HIS A 114 -17.32 -0.37 7.60
CA HIS A 114 -16.78 -0.01 8.89
C HIS A 114 -16.61 1.51 9.02
N ARG A 115 -16.10 2.18 7.99
CA ARG A 115 -15.96 3.63 7.94
C ARG A 115 -17.29 4.35 8.00
N GLU A 116 -18.31 3.86 7.29
CA GLU A 116 -19.67 4.35 7.37
C GLU A 116 -20.24 4.27 8.80
N ALA A 117 -20.00 3.14 9.46
CA ALA A 117 -20.40 2.99 10.87
C ALA A 117 -19.63 3.95 11.81
N ILE A 118 -18.36 4.24 11.53
CA ILE A 118 -17.57 5.25 12.27
C ILE A 118 -18.17 6.65 12.06
N VAL A 119 -18.47 7.03 10.83
CA VAL A 119 -19.08 8.32 10.48
C VAL A 119 -20.39 8.52 11.24
N GLN A 120 -21.24 7.50 11.27
CA GLN A 120 -22.50 7.55 12.01
C GLN A 120 -22.35 7.56 13.55
N ALA A 121 -21.33 6.86 14.06
CA ALA A 121 -21.12 6.75 15.51
C ALA A 121 -20.45 7.99 16.14
N TYR A 122 -19.74 8.79 15.33
CA TYR A 122 -18.97 9.94 15.81
C TYR A 122 -19.34 11.25 15.07
N PRO A 123 -20.61 11.68 15.11
CA PRO A 123 -21.11 12.81 14.32
C PRO A 123 -20.45 14.16 14.67
N ASN A 124 -19.86 14.28 15.87
CA ASN A 124 -19.26 15.53 16.36
C ASN A 124 -17.73 15.51 16.37
N HIS A 125 -17.09 14.47 15.81
CA HIS A 125 -15.64 14.38 15.75
C HIS A 125 -15.15 14.69 14.34
N ARG A 126 -14.00 15.33 14.22
CA ARG A 126 -13.34 15.41 12.91
C ARG A 126 -12.93 14.02 12.45
N ILE A 127 -13.35 13.65 11.24
CA ILE A 127 -12.98 12.38 10.60
C ILE A 127 -12.17 12.70 9.34
N VAL A 128 -10.99 12.07 9.24
CA VAL A 128 -10.09 12.26 8.10
C VAL A 128 -9.81 10.92 7.46
N PHE A 129 -10.20 10.76 6.21
CA PHE A 129 -9.80 9.63 5.38
C PHE A 129 -8.46 9.98 4.73
N LEU A 130 -7.39 9.33 5.17
CA LEU A 130 -6.06 9.48 4.61
C LEU A 130 -6.05 9.05 3.12
N PRO A 131 -5.10 9.46 2.28
CA PRO A 131 -5.17 9.36 0.82
C PRO A 131 -5.68 8.03 0.27
N GLN A 132 -6.85 8.06 -0.40
CA GLN A 132 -7.57 6.89 -0.90
C GLN A 132 -7.55 6.78 -2.42
N THR A 133 -7.57 5.55 -2.94
CA THR A 133 -8.19 5.23 -4.24
C THR A 133 -9.65 4.86 -3.99
N ILE A 134 -10.55 5.42 -4.77
CA ILE A 134 -11.99 5.14 -4.71
C ILE A 134 -12.37 4.21 -5.86
N TYR A 135 -12.98 3.08 -5.52
CA TYR A 135 -13.51 2.18 -6.54
C TYR A 135 -14.75 1.43 -6.05
N TYR A 136 -15.84 1.57 -6.79
CA TYR A 136 -17.08 0.85 -6.57
C TYR A 136 -17.44 0.04 -7.81
N ARG A 137 -17.86 -1.20 -7.63
CA ARG A 137 -18.45 -2.05 -8.66
C ARG A 137 -19.91 -1.70 -8.90
N SER A 138 -20.60 -1.27 -7.84
CA SER A 138 -22.01 -0.92 -7.83
C SER A 138 -22.20 0.57 -7.65
N LEU A 139 -22.86 1.22 -8.62
CA LEU A 139 -23.24 2.62 -8.54
C LEU A 139 -24.24 2.86 -7.39
N GLU A 140 -25.15 1.92 -7.16
CA GLU A 140 -26.07 1.97 -6.02
C GLU A 140 -25.29 2.01 -4.69
N ARG A 141 -24.29 1.15 -4.54
CA ARG A 141 -23.46 1.11 -3.32
C ARG A 141 -22.65 2.40 -3.15
N LEU A 142 -22.16 2.98 -4.24
CA LEU A 142 -21.50 4.28 -4.22
C LEU A 142 -22.43 5.37 -3.69
N ARG A 143 -23.66 5.46 -4.22
CA ARG A 143 -24.66 6.45 -3.78
C ARG A 143 -25.06 6.27 -2.32
N GLN A 144 -25.23 5.02 -1.86
CA GLN A 144 -25.50 4.73 -0.44
C GLN A 144 -24.35 5.21 0.46
N SER A 145 -23.10 4.95 0.07
CA SER A 145 -21.95 5.48 0.80
C SER A 145 -21.92 7.00 0.80
N ALA A 146 -22.16 7.63 -0.34
CA ALA A 146 -22.16 9.08 -0.48
C ALA A 146 -23.22 9.72 0.41
N GLU A 147 -24.41 9.14 0.50
CA GLU A 147 -25.49 9.62 1.37
C GLU A 147 -25.08 9.60 2.86
N ILE A 148 -24.43 8.53 3.32
CA ILE A 148 -23.96 8.42 4.69
C ILE A 148 -22.86 9.45 4.98
N LEU A 149 -21.88 9.59 4.08
CA LEU A 149 -20.75 10.49 4.27
C LEU A 149 -21.17 11.97 4.22
N ARG A 150 -22.17 12.31 3.41
CA ARG A 150 -22.72 13.68 3.31
C ARG A 150 -23.41 14.18 4.59
N GLN A 151 -23.85 13.29 5.47
CA GLN A 151 -24.51 13.63 6.72
C GLN A 151 -23.55 14.09 7.81
N HIS A 152 -22.23 14.06 7.55
CA HIS A 152 -21.22 14.41 8.52
C HIS A 152 -20.60 15.78 8.23
N ASP A 153 -20.67 16.70 9.21
CA ASP A 153 -20.28 18.10 9.00
C ASP A 153 -18.76 18.32 8.93
N ASP A 154 -17.95 17.51 9.59
CA ASP A 154 -16.48 17.65 9.66
C ASP A 154 -15.75 16.39 9.14
N LEU A 155 -16.09 15.98 7.91
CA LEU A 155 -15.47 14.87 7.20
C LEU A 155 -14.52 15.38 6.11
N HIS A 156 -13.26 14.93 6.16
CA HIS A 156 -12.23 15.26 5.19
C HIS A 156 -11.78 14.02 4.44
N LEU A 157 -11.86 14.07 3.11
CA LEU A 157 -11.47 12.98 2.23
C LEU A 157 -10.23 13.38 1.42
N PHE A 158 -9.10 12.76 1.70
CA PHE A 158 -7.94 12.84 0.83
C PHE A 158 -7.99 11.71 -0.19
N VAL A 159 -7.75 12.06 -1.46
CA VAL A 159 -7.64 11.11 -2.56
C VAL A 159 -6.26 11.23 -3.21
N ARG A 160 -5.76 10.14 -3.77
CA ARG A 160 -4.37 10.08 -4.22
C ARG A 160 -4.19 10.03 -5.73
N GLU A 161 -5.26 10.03 -6.52
CA GLU A 161 -5.19 10.15 -7.98
C GLU A 161 -6.42 10.87 -8.55
N GLN A 162 -6.24 11.46 -9.72
CA GLN A 162 -7.21 12.34 -10.38
C GLN A 162 -8.55 11.64 -10.62
N LYS A 163 -8.53 10.38 -11.02
CA LYS A 163 -9.77 9.61 -11.26
C LYS A 163 -10.64 9.49 -10.00
N SER A 164 -10.03 9.24 -8.84
CA SER A 164 -10.77 9.22 -7.56
C SER A 164 -11.22 10.61 -7.15
N PHE A 165 -10.45 11.65 -7.48
CA PHE A 165 -10.83 13.03 -7.20
C PHE A 165 -12.08 13.43 -7.99
N GLU A 166 -12.14 13.15 -9.28
CA GLU A 166 -13.29 13.43 -10.14
C GLU A 166 -14.54 12.67 -9.68
N LEU A 167 -14.39 11.37 -9.36
CA LEU A 167 -15.49 10.58 -8.82
C LEU A 167 -16.01 11.14 -7.49
N ALA A 168 -15.10 11.52 -6.60
CA ALA A 168 -15.46 12.07 -5.30
C ALA A 168 -16.13 13.44 -5.43
N LEU A 169 -15.64 14.29 -6.34
CA LEU A 169 -16.23 15.60 -6.62
C LEU A 169 -17.67 15.49 -7.11
N ALA A 170 -17.97 14.47 -7.92
CA ALA A 170 -19.31 14.22 -8.45
C ALA A 170 -20.27 13.66 -7.39
N GLU A 171 -19.80 12.77 -6.51
CA GLU A 171 -20.68 11.95 -5.67
C GLU A 171 -20.66 12.34 -4.17
N PHE A 172 -19.56 12.90 -3.65
CA PHE A 172 -19.40 13.23 -2.22
C PHE A 172 -19.43 14.76 -1.99
N THR A 173 -20.48 15.41 -2.43
CA THR A 173 -20.57 16.88 -2.64
C THR A 173 -20.40 17.77 -1.40
N THR A 174 -20.64 17.25 -0.19
CA THR A 174 -20.50 18.04 1.07
C THR A 174 -19.21 17.73 1.82
N THR A 175 -18.46 16.74 1.36
CA THR A 175 -17.20 16.33 2.00
C THR A 175 -16.06 17.24 1.53
N THR A 176 -15.24 17.72 2.45
CA THR A 176 -14.01 18.43 2.06
C THR A 176 -13.06 17.48 1.35
N LEU A 177 -12.79 17.76 0.09
CA LEU A 177 -12.00 16.89 -0.80
C LEU A 177 -10.66 17.51 -1.15
N THR A 178 -9.58 16.73 -1.06
CA THR A 178 -8.23 17.19 -1.41
C THR A 178 -7.46 16.10 -2.17
N LEU A 179 -6.89 16.47 -3.34
CA LEU A 179 -5.99 15.61 -4.12
C LEU A 179 -4.55 15.76 -3.64
N VAL A 180 -3.96 14.69 -3.13
CA VAL A 180 -2.61 14.66 -2.58
C VAL A 180 -1.85 13.41 -3.03
N PRO A 181 -0.52 13.39 -2.95
CA PRO A 181 0.26 12.17 -3.15
C PRO A 181 -0.09 11.06 -2.15
N ASP A 182 0.38 9.85 -2.45
CA ASP A 182 0.24 8.69 -1.57
C ASP A 182 1.02 8.87 -0.26
N MET A 183 0.48 8.37 0.86
CA MET A 183 1.14 8.40 2.18
C MET A 183 2.54 7.82 2.18
N ALA A 184 2.81 6.83 1.32
CA ALA A 184 4.12 6.19 1.21
C ALA A 184 5.24 7.20 0.91
N ALA A 185 4.93 8.38 0.36
CA ALA A 185 5.91 9.45 0.12
C ALA A 185 6.72 9.81 1.38
N PHE A 186 6.13 9.73 2.56
CA PHE A 186 6.84 10.01 3.82
C PHE A 186 7.96 9.02 4.15
N LEU A 187 8.03 7.89 3.47
CA LEU A 187 9.12 6.92 3.66
C LEU A 187 10.43 7.37 2.98
N TYR A 188 10.40 8.35 2.08
CA TYR A 188 11.64 8.85 1.46
C TYR A 188 12.41 9.79 2.40
N PRO A 189 13.76 9.69 2.47
CA PRO A 189 14.62 8.65 1.91
C PRO A 189 14.53 7.35 2.71
N LEU A 190 14.28 6.24 2.01
CA LEU A 190 13.95 4.96 2.62
C LEU A 190 15.04 4.40 3.56
N PRO A 191 16.36 4.50 3.24
CA PRO A 191 17.41 3.96 4.10
C PRO A 191 17.41 4.57 5.50
N SER A 192 17.43 5.88 5.61
CA SER A 192 17.42 6.59 6.90
C SER A 192 16.10 6.42 7.64
N THR A 193 14.97 6.40 6.92
CA THR A 193 13.63 6.26 7.50
C THR A 193 13.40 4.88 8.13
N LEU A 194 13.91 3.83 7.50
CA LEU A 194 13.78 2.46 8.00
C LEU A 194 14.97 2.02 8.86
N ASN A 195 15.94 2.90 9.08
CA ASN A 195 17.18 2.59 9.82
C ASN A 195 17.87 1.34 9.24
N PHE A 196 18.16 1.38 7.95
CA PHE A 196 18.57 0.24 7.17
C PHE A 196 19.68 0.64 6.19
N GLU A 197 20.82 -0.02 6.29
CA GLU A 197 21.91 0.17 5.35
C GLU A 197 21.73 -0.73 4.13
N PHE A 198 21.72 -0.11 2.97
CA PHE A 198 21.89 -0.79 1.71
C PHE A 198 23.39 -0.94 1.48
N ALA A 199 23.88 -2.17 1.41
CA ALA A 199 25.16 -2.38 0.77
C ALA A 199 25.05 -1.79 -0.66
N PRO A 200 25.88 -0.80 -1.02
CA PRO A 200 25.85 -0.29 -2.38
C PRO A 200 26.03 -1.45 -3.35
N PRO A 201 25.41 -1.40 -4.55
CA PRO A 201 25.68 -2.41 -5.59
C PRO A 201 27.19 -2.55 -5.73
N SER A 202 27.70 -3.77 -5.60
CA SER A 202 29.13 -4.02 -5.77
C SER A 202 29.56 -3.43 -7.12
N PRO A 203 30.65 -2.65 -7.18
CA PRO A 203 31.20 -2.18 -8.44
C PRO A 203 31.46 -3.30 -9.44
N ALA A 204 31.68 -4.52 -8.94
CA ALA A 204 31.90 -5.74 -9.74
C ALA A 204 30.62 -6.26 -10.42
N GLN A 205 29.42 -5.83 -10.00
CA GLN A 205 28.15 -6.20 -10.65
C GLN A 205 27.24 -4.99 -10.78
N PRO A 206 27.44 -4.13 -11.77
CA PRO A 206 26.56 -3.03 -12.07
C PRO A 206 25.13 -3.52 -12.38
N ARG A 207 24.12 -2.70 -12.12
CA ARG A 207 22.68 -3.05 -12.30
C ARG A 207 22.36 -3.65 -13.67
N HIS A 208 23.05 -3.22 -14.73
CA HIS A 208 22.79 -3.69 -16.09
C HIS A 208 23.13 -5.19 -16.33
N HIS A 209 23.89 -5.82 -15.44
CA HIS A 209 24.14 -7.27 -15.47
C HIS A 209 23.11 -8.10 -14.70
N ARG A 210 22.15 -7.46 -14.04
CA ARG A 210 21.09 -8.12 -13.27
C ARG A 210 19.86 -8.37 -14.13
N GLY A 211 19.02 -9.32 -13.72
CA GLY A 211 17.78 -9.66 -14.40
C GLY A 211 16.65 -8.65 -14.16
N ILE A 212 15.53 -8.83 -14.85
CA ILE A 212 14.29 -8.09 -14.66
C ILE A 212 13.48 -8.78 -13.54
N LEU A 213 13.00 -7.99 -12.57
CA LEU A 213 12.11 -8.46 -11.52
C LEU A 213 10.66 -8.20 -11.92
N TYR A 214 9.87 -9.25 -12.07
CA TYR A 214 8.43 -9.18 -12.22
C TYR A 214 7.78 -9.37 -10.84
N LEU A 215 7.37 -8.28 -10.21
CA LEU A 215 6.64 -8.30 -8.94
C LEU A 215 5.16 -8.09 -9.22
N MET A 216 4.43 -9.21 -9.38
CA MET A 216 3.09 -9.22 -9.94
C MET A 216 2.06 -9.68 -8.92
N ARG A 217 0.86 -9.06 -8.97
CA ARG A 217 -0.30 -9.60 -8.27
C ARG A 217 -0.71 -10.94 -8.87
N ARG A 218 -1.09 -11.88 -8.02
CA ARG A 218 -1.63 -13.17 -8.41
C ARG A 218 -3.06 -13.40 -7.92
N ASP A 219 -3.66 -12.33 -7.34
CA ASP A 219 -5.02 -12.35 -6.82
C ASP A 219 -6.03 -11.84 -7.88
N TRP A 220 -7.31 -11.82 -7.50
CA TRP A 220 -8.42 -11.40 -8.35
C TRP A 220 -8.32 -9.95 -8.88
N GLU A 221 -7.55 -9.07 -8.25
CA GLU A 221 -7.30 -7.72 -8.78
C GLU A 221 -6.46 -7.73 -10.07
N TRP A 222 -5.89 -8.87 -10.46
CA TRP A 222 -5.18 -9.04 -11.72
C TRP A 222 -6.11 -9.46 -12.87
N THR A 223 -7.10 -10.29 -12.59
CA THR A 223 -7.98 -10.88 -13.60
C THR A 223 -9.42 -10.43 -13.38
N ASN A 224 -10.11 -9.99 -14.43
CA ASN A 224 -11.55 -9.74 -14.41
C ASN A 224 -12.39 -11.04 -14.30
N VAL A 225 -11.77 -12.15 -13.95
CA VAL A 225 -12.46 -13.41 -13.73
C VAL A 225 -13.22 -13.34 -12.41
N THR A 226 -14.50 -13.66 -12.46
CA THR A 226 -15.44 -13.78 -11.32
C THR A 226 -14.75 -14.32 -10.06
N PRO A 227 -15.04 -13.74 -8.91
CA PRO A 227 -14.37 -14.13 -7.67
C PRO A 227 -14.53 -15.63 -7.46
N ILE A 228 -13.41 -16.34 -7.32
CA ILE A 228 -13.39 -17.64 -6.66
C ILE A 228 -14.20 -17.47 -5.38
N PRO A 229 -15.19 -18.34 -5.09
CA PRO A 229 -16.09 -18.16 -3.96
C PRO A 229 -15.27 -17.85 -2.72
N LYS A 230 -15.62 -16.76 -2.06
CA LYS A 230 -14.96 -16.21 -0.88
C LYS A 230 -14.60 -17.33 0.09
N ARG A 231 -13.40 -17.88 0.03
CA ARG A 231 -12.78 -18.36 1.26
C ARG A 231 -12.70 -17.11 2.14
N ARG A 232 -13.48 -17.14 3.22
CA ARG A 232 -13.49 -16.11 4.23
C ARG A 232 -12.04 -15.72 4.50
N ASN A 233 -11.67 -14.45 4.30
CA ASN A 233 -10.40 -13.88 4.77
C ASN A 233 -10.36 -13.80 6.31
N TRP A 234 -10.92 -14.79 6.94
CA TRP A 234 -10.65 -15.11 8.31
C TRP A 234 -9.36 -15.94 8.29
N ILE A 235 -8.33 -15.45 8.94
CA ILE A 235 -7.33 -16.36 9.50
C ILE A 235 -8.11 -17.14 10.55
N GLY A 236 -8.82 -18.15 10.11
CA GLY A 236 -9.54 -19.08 10.98
C GLY A 236 -8.55 -20.06 11.58
N LEU A 237 -8.94 -20.72 12.66
CA LEU A 237 -8.17 -21.83 13.23
C LEU A 237 -7.63 -22.82 12.17
N PRO A 238 -8.37 -23.14 11.07
CA PRO A 238 -7.88 -23.97 9.97
C PRO A 238 -6.70 -23.35 9.20
N ASP A 239 -6.65 -22.02 9.04
CA ASP A 239 -5.54 -21.36 8.33
C ASP A 239 -4.30 -21.30 9.21
N VAL A 240 -4.46 -21.15 10.53
CA VAL A 240 -3.36 -21.26 11.50
C VAL A 240 -2.84 -22.70 11.54
N LEU A 241 -3.74 -23.71 11.53
CA LEU A 241 -3.36 -25.13 11.53
C LEU A 241 -2.71 -25.54 10.19
N SER A 242 -3.12 -24.95 9.06
CA SER A 242 -2.46 -25.19 7.76
C SER A 242 -1.03 -24.68 7.74
N LEU A 243 -0.72 -23.62 8.51
CA LEU A 243 0.63 -23.05 8.66
C LEU A 243 1.54 -23.91 9.54
N LEU A 244 0.95 -24.74 10.40
CA LEU A 244 1.67 -25.75 11.20
C LEU A 244 1.95 -27.03 10.37
N ASN A 245 1.40 -27.13 9.16
CA ASN A 245 1.62 -28.26 8.28
C ASN A 245 3.05 -28.20 7.71
N PRO A 246 3.92 -29.19 7.98
CA PRO A 246 5.31 -29.21 7.52
C PRO A 246 5.43 -29.28 5.98
N PHE A 247 4.35 -29.59 5.24
CA PHE A 247 4.30 -29.53 3.78
C PHE A 247 4.19 -28.10 3.20
N TRP A 248 3.79 -27.12 4.00
CA TRP A 248 3.93 -25.70 3.66
C TRP A 248 5.33 -25.17 4.02
N ARG A 249 6.35 -25.89 3.63
CA ARG A 249 7.70 -25.31 3.52
C ARG A 249 7.62 -24.33 2.36
N GLY A 250 7.30 -23.07 2.69
CA GLY A 250 7.42 -21.99 1.74
C GLY A 250 8.78 -22.13 1.08
N ARG A 251 8.83 -22.11 -0.23
CA ARG A 251 10.11 -22.08 -0.96
C ARG A 251 10.90 -20.92 -0.37
N PRO A 252 12.17 -21.10 -0.02
CA PRO A 252 13.01 -19.98 0.40
C PRO A 252 12.87 -18.89 -0.65
N ALA A 253 12.85 -17.62 -0.20
CA ALA A 253 12.89 -16.50 -1.14
C ALA A 253 13.93 -16.86 -2.19
N PRO A 254 13.60 -16.88 -3.49
CA PRO A 254 14.49 -17.41 -4.50
C PRO A 254 15.82 -16.67 -4.34
N SER A 255 16.86 -17.39 -3.98
CA SER A 255 18.22 -16.88 -4.05
C SER A 255 18.43 -16.58 -5.52
N VAL A 256 18.47 -15.30 -5.88
CA VAL A 256 18.67 -14.88 -7.26
C VAL A 256 20.01 -15.43 -7.69
N SER A 257 19.98 -16.57 -8.36
CA SER A 257 21.15 -17.06 -9.08
C SER A 257 21.49 -16.03 -10.14
N ALA A 258 22.74 -15.59 -10.19
CA ALA A 258 23.22 -14.61 -11.15
C ALA A 258 23.00 -15.02 -12.62
N SER A 259 22.51 -16.23 -12.87
CA SER A 259 22.23 -16.80 -14.20
C SER A 259 20.77 -16.66 -14.64
N GLU A 260 19.80 -16.33 -13.76
CA GLU A 260 18.40 -16.17 -14.15
C GLU A 260 18.11 -14.74 -14.61
N LYS A 261 17.88 -14.57 -15.91
CA LYS A 261 17.57 -13.26 -16.51
C LYS A 261 16.19 -12.70 -16.13
N VAL A 262 15.27 -13.51 -15.57
CA VAL A 262 13.89 -13.14 -15.24
C VAL A 262 13.44 -13.81 -13.95
N ILE A 263 12.93 -12.99 -13.00
CA ILE A 263 12.40 -13.46 -11.71
C ILE A 263 10.96 -12.97 -11.58
N CYS A 264 10.04 -13.87 -11.26
CA CYS A 264 8.63 -13.54 -11.07
C CYS A 264 8.16 -13.96 -9.68
N ILE A 265 7.80 -12.97 -8.85
CA ILE A 265 7.38 -13.15 -7.46
C ILE A 265 6.16 -12.28 -7.13
N ASP A 266 5.52 -12.54 -6.00
CA ASP A 266 4.56 -11.66 -5.37
C ASP A 266 5.12 -11.11 -4.04
N TRP A 267 4.46 -10.11 -3.44
CA TRP A 267 4.90 -9.41 -2.22
C TRP A 267 5.29 -10.35 -1.07
N HIS A 268 4.48 -11.38 -0.80
CA HIS A 268 4.75 -12.32 0.29
C HIS A 268 6.03 -13.15 0.08
N GLU A 269 6.52 -13.23 -1.15
CA GLU A 269 7.75 -13.95 -1.49
C GLU A 269 9.00 -13.08 -1.30
N THR A 270 8.84 -11.77 -1.09
CA THR A 270 9.97 -10.86 -0.82
C THR A 270 10.46 -10.91 0.62
N ALA A 271 9.64 -11.37 1.55
CA ALA A 271 9.99 -11.47 2.96
C ALA A 271 10.65 -12.82 3.28
N PRO A 272 11.64 -12.87 4.19
CA PRO A 272 12.18 -14.12 4.69
C PRO A 272 11.08 -14.98 5.33
N LEU A 273 11.14 -16.30 5.18
CA LEU A 273 10.14 -17.23 5.72
C LEU A 273 9.90 -17.05 7.23
N ARG A 274 10.97 -16.83 8.01
CA ARG A 274 10.86 -16.55 9.45
C ARG A 274 10.08 -15.26 9.74
N THR A 275 10.24 -14.24 8.91
CA THR A 275 9.50 -12.97 9.04
C THR A 275 8.02 -13.21 8.75
N TYR A 276 7.70 -13.99 7.75
CA TYR A 276 6.32 -14.36 7.42
C TYR A 276 5.65 -15.18 8.52
N GLN A 277 6.34 -16.19 9.07
CA GLN A 277 5.84 -16.99 10.20
C GLN A 277 5.60 -16.12 11.45
N ALA A 278 6.55 -15.25 11.79
CA ALA A 278 6.40 -14.31 12.89
C ALA A 278 5.22 -13.36 12.67
N TRP A 279 5.02 -12.92 11.44
CA TRP A 279 3.87 -12.09 11.06
C TRP A 279 2.55 -12.81 11.30
N VAL A 280 2.40 -14.03 10.80
CA VAL A 280 1.16 -14.82 10.98
C VAL A 280 0.89 -15.06 12.46
N THR A 281 1.92 -15.44 13.22
CA THR A 281 1.79 -15.67 14.66
C THR A 281 1.36 -14.39 15.38
N LEU A 282 2.00 -13.27 15.09
CA LEU A 282 1.69 -11.99 15.75
C LEU A 282 0.30 -11.46 15.35
N ALA A 283 -0.08 -11.60 14.08
CA ALA A 283 -1.42 -11.24 13.61
C ALA A 283 -2.49 -12.11 14.28
N SER A 284 -2.25 -13.42 14.40
CA SER A 284 -3.16 -14.34 15.09
C SER A 284 -3.31 -13.99 16.56
N VAL A 285 -2.21 -13.70 17.24
CA VAL A 285 -2.20 -13.26 18.64
C VAL A 285 -2.96 -11.95 18.80
N TYR A 286 -2.80 -10.98 17.89
CA TYR A 286 -3.53 -9.71 17.91
C TYR A 286 -5.04 -9.90 17.73
N LEU A 287 -5.44 -10.73 16.75
CA LEU A 287 -6.84 -10.97 16.43
C LEU A 287 -7.55 -11.83 17.49
N LEU A 288 -6.80 -12.74 18.14
CA LEU A 288 -7.30 -13.60 19.21
C LEU A 288 -7.16 -12.94 20.60
N GLY A 289 -6.24 -11.98 20.76
CA GLY A 289 -5.78 -11.49 22.04
C GLY A 289 -6.40 -10.18 22.49
N ARG A 290 -7.53 -10.24 23.19
CA ARG A 290 -8.03 -9.12 24.01
C ARG A 290 -7.13 -8.80 25.23
N PHE A 291 -5.99 -9.46 25.37
CA PHE A 291 -5.22 -9.52 26.63
C PHE A 291 -3.81 -8.91 26.53
N LEU A 292 -3.36 -8.49 25.34
CA LEU A 292 -2.04 -7.90 25.21
C LEU A 292 -2.11 -6.36 25.22
N PRO A 293 -1.17 -5.70 25.91
CA PRO A 293 -1.04 -4.24 25.83
C PRO A 293 -0.90 -3.81 24.37
N ALA A 294 -1.72 -2.86 23.93
CA ALA A 294 -1.75 -2.39 22.55
C ALA A 294 -0.37 -1.87 22.10
N GLU A 295 0.34 -1.16 22.97
CA GLU A 295 1.69 -0.64 22.70
C GLU A 295 2.70 -1.76 22.43
N TRP A 296 2.69 -2.81 23.26
CA TRP A 296 3.55 -3.98 23.07
C TRP A 296 3.33 -4.66 21.71
N PHE A 297 2.08 -4.78 21.28
CA PHE A 297 1.75 -5.30 19.96
C PHE A 297 2.23 -4.36 18.86
N ASN A 298 1.91 -3.08 18.95
CA ASN A 298 2.22 -2.09 17.92
C ASN A 298 3.73 -2.00 17.64
N ASP A 299 4.55 -2.00 18.67
CA ASP A 299 6.02 -1.98 18.53
C ASP A 299 6.55 -3.21 17.81
N ARG A 300 6.05 -4.40 18.15
CA ARG A 300 6.47 -5.64 17.49
C ARG A 300 5.97 -5.72 16.07
N TRP A 301 4.73 -5.29 15.85
CA TRP A 301 4.13 -5.24 14.53
C TRP A 301 4.92 -4.30 13.61
N GLN A 302 5.21 -3.08 14.02
CA GLN A 302 5.99 -2.12 13.25
C GLN A 302 7.41 -2.63 12.94
N ARG A 303 8.08 -3.29 13.90
CA ARG A 303 9.40 -3.90 13.64
C ARG A 303 9.32 -5.00 12.58
N LEU A 304 8.33 -5.85 12.67
CA LEU A 304 8.12 -6.95 11.71
C LEU A 304 7.82 -6.42 10.30
N VAL A 305 6.89 -5.48 10.22
CA VAL A 305 6.51 -4.83 8.97
C VAL A 305 7.68 -4.11 8.31
N ARG A 306 8.52 -3.44 9.11
CA ARG A 306 9.76 -2.84 8.63
C ARG A 306 10.66 -3.87 7.92
N GLN A 307 10.80 -5.08 8.48
CA GLN A 307 11.56 -6.15 7.84
C GLN A 307 10.92 -6.63 6.52
N MET A 308 9.59 -6.63 6.42
CA MET A 308 8.90 -6.94 5.16
C MET A 308 9.21 -5.91 4.08
N VAL A 309 9.12 -4.61 4.41
CA VAL A 309 9.44 -3.53 3.46
C VAL A 309 10.92 -3.57 3.05
N ILE A 310 11.83 -3.82 3.98
CA ILE A 310 13.27 -4.00 3.71
C ILE A 310 13.50 -5.20 2.77
N GLY A 311 12.79 -6.31 2.94
CA GLY A 311 12.84 -7.46 2.04
C GLY A 311 12.45 -7.09 0.60
N GLY A 312 11.35 -6.36 0.45
CA GLY A 312 10.92 -5.80 -0.83
C GLY A 312 11.95 -4.86 -1.44
N ALA A 313 12.51 -3.95 -0.64
CA ALA A 313 13.55 -3.01 -1.08
C ALA A 313 14.81 -3.74 -1.58
N ARG A 314 15.27 -4.78 -0.87
CA ARG A 314 16.40 -5.61 -1.31
C ARG A 314 16.12 -6.29 -2.64
N SER A 315 14.90 -6.82 -2.83
CA SER A 315 14.51 -7.46 -4.09
C SER A 315 14.57 -6.45 -5.26
N VAL A 316 14.05 -5.24 -5.07
CA VAL A 316 14.08 -4.16 -6.06
C VAL A 316 15.51 -3.69 -6.34
N LEU A 317 16.36 -3.55 -5.32
CA LEU A 317 17.76 -3.14 -5.50
C LEU A 317 18.58 -4.19 -6.24
N ASN A 318 18.21 -5.46 -6.14
CA ASN A 318 18.89 -6.57 -6.78
C ASN A 318 18.44 -6.83 -8.22
N CYS A 319 17.59 -6.01 -8.80
CA CYS A 319 17.19 -6.11 -10.21
C CYS A 319 17.70 -4.93 -11.07
N ARG A 320 17.75 -5.13 -12.37
CA ARG A 320 18.02 -4.09 -13.36
C ARG A 320 16.80 -3.17 -13.55
N CYS A 321 15.61 -3.77 -13.58
CA CYS A 321 14.34 -3.08 -13.76
C CYS A 321 13.25 -3.86 -13.01
N LEU A 322 12.31 -3.13 -12.41
CA LEU A 322 11.10 -3.67 -11.86
C LEU A 322 9.98 -3.59 -12.90
N VAL A 323 9.27 -4.70 -13.13
CA VAL A 323 8.00 -4.72 -13.87
C VAL A 323 6.89 -5.11 -12.91
N THR A 324 5.85 -4.27 -12.78
CA THR A 324 4.85 -4.51 -11.73
C THR A 324 3.47 -3.94 -12.07
N ASN A 325 2.43 -4.63 -11.59
CA ASN A 325 1.05 -4.15 -11.52
C ASN A 325 0.63 -3.82 -10.06
N ARG A 326 1.63 -3.63 -9.18
CA ARG A 326 1.42 -3.22 -7.79
C ARG A 326 1.91 -1.80 -7.58
N LEU A 327 0.98 -0.87 -7.30
CA LEU A 327 1.29 0.55 -7.09
C LEU A 327 2.44 0.75 -6.10
N HIS A 328 2.37 0.13 -4.92
CA HIS A 328 3.40 0.34 -3.90
C HIS A 328 4.75 -0.32 -4.22
N ALA A 329 4.80 -1.34 -5.09
CA ALA A 329 6.06 -1.85 -5.60
C ALA A 329 6.71 -0.84 -6.54
N HIS A 330 5.92 -0.18 -7.39
CA HIS A 330 6.36 0.92 -8.21
C HIS A 330 6.86 2.10 -7.36
N LEU A 331 6.09 2.54 -6.34
CA LEU A 331 6.52 3.61 -5.44
C LEU A 331 7.83 3.27 -4.73
N LEU A 332 7.98 2.03 -4.27
CA LEU A 332 9.22 1.55 -3.66
C LEU A 332 10.40 1.63 -4.63
N ALA A 333 10.21 1.23 -5.89
CA ALA A 333 11.24 1.35 -6.92
C ALA A 333 11.62 2.81 -7.16
N CYS A 334 10.63 3.71 -7.25
CA CYS A 334 10.87 5.14 -7.39
C CYS A 334 11.68 5.71 -6.22
N MET A 335 11.36 5.34 -4.96
CA MET A 335 12.13 5.77 -3.79
C MET A 335 13.58 5.29 -3.79
N LEU A 336 13.84 4.15 -4.41
CA LEU A 336 15.16 3.53 -4.51
C LEU A 336 15.93 3.93 -5.77
N GLY A 337 15.38 4.80 -6.60
CA GLY A 337 15.97 5.16 -7.89
C GLY A 337 16.13 3.95 -8.83
N ALA A 338 15.28 2.95 -8.71
CA ALA A 338 15.28 1.80 -9.58
C ALA A 338 14.34 2.02 -10.79
N PRO A 339 14.80 1.78 -12.01
CA PRO A 339 13.93 1.81 -13.19
C PRO A 339 12.72 0.91 -13.01
N SER A 340 11.55 1.40 -13.38
CA SER A 340 10.32 0.61 -13.26
C SER A 340 9.39 0.76 -14.46
N VAL A 341 8.78 -0.36 -14.84
CA VAL A 341 7.72 -0.43 -15.83
C VAL A 341 6.44 -0.85 -15.13
N VAL A 342 5.42 0.00 -15.23
CA VAL A 342 4.15 -0.17 -14.54
C VAL A 342 3.13 -0.75 -15.50
N LEU A 343 2.45 -1.79 -15.06
CA LEU A 343 1.28 -2.37 -15.70
C LEU A 343 0.05 -2.01 -14.88
N ASP A 344 -1.11 -1.99 -15.52
CA ASP A 344 -2.32 -1.72 -14.77
C ASP A 344 -2.85 -2.94 -14.01
N ASN A 345 -3.73 -2.67 -13.06
CA ASN A 345 -4.59 -3.67 -12.43
C ASN A 345 -5.99 -3.65 -13.07
N SER A 346 -6.89 -4.52 -12.61
CA SER A 346 -8.21 -4.72 -13.23
C SER A 346 -9.13 -3.48 -13.25
N TYR A 347 -8.88 -2.46 -12.44
CA TYR A 347 -9.73 -1.27 -12.33
C TYR A 347 -9.01 0.08 -12.56
N GLY A 348 -7.77 0.04 -13.04
CA GLY A 348 -7.08 1.27 -13.46
C GLY A 348 -6.42 2.07 -12.35
N LYS A 349 -6.08 1.44 -11.22
CA LYS A 349 -5.43 2.15 -10.10
C LYS A 349 -4.01 2.58 -10.40
N CYS A 350 -3.24 1.72 -11.07
CA CYS A 350 -1.83 2.00 -11.34
C CYS A 350 -1.70 3.06 -12.42
N SER A 351 -2.50 2.99 -13.50
CA SER A 351 -2.53 4.03 -14.55
C SER A 351 -2.95 5.38 -13.97
N ALA A 352 -4.06 5.42 -13.23
CA ALA A 352 -4.57 6.66 -12.66
C ALA A 352 -3.54 7.37 -11.75
N TYR A 353 -2.84 6.63 -10.91
CA TYR A 353 -1.79 7.20 -10.07
C TYR A 353 -0.57 7.64 -10.88
N PHE A 354 -0.15 6.81 -11.85
CA PHE A 354 0.96 7.11 -12.73
C PHE A 354 0.72 8.40 -13.52
N ASP A 355 -0.45 8.54 -14.14
CA ASP A 355 -0.83 9.71 -14.93
C ASP A 355 -0.90 10.97 -14.06
N THR A 356 -1.35 10.85 -12.81
CA THR A 356 -1.46 11.98 -11.89
C THR A 356 -0.11 12.51 -11.43
N TRP A 357 0.85 11.63 -11.14
CA TRP A 357 2.08 12.03 -10.43
C TRP A 357 3.39 11.65 -11.12
N HIS A 358 3.42 10.62 -11.96
CA HIS A 358 4.65 9.98 -12.42
C HIS A 358 4.85 10.06 -13.94
N SER A 359 3.87 10.54 -14.70
CA SER A 359 3.94 10.61 -16.19
C SER A 359 5.13 11.45 -16.69
N GLY A 360 5.59 12.43 -15.92
CA GLY A 360 6.77 13.25 -16.24
C GLY A 360 8.12 12.66 -15.81
N LEU A 361 8.15 11.51 -15.13
CA LEU A 361 9.38 10.91 -14.62
C LEU A 361 10.05 10.06 -15.69
N LYS A 362 11.31 10.37 -16.05
CA LYS A 362 12.06 9.67 -17.11
C LYS A 362 12.49 8.25 -16.74
N PHE A 363 12.60 7.93 -15.46
CA PHE A 363 13.07 6.64 -14.93
C PHE A 363 11.95 5.64 -14.66
N THR A 364 10.74 5.94 -15.11
CA THR A 364 9.57 5.07 -15.02
C THR A 364 8.75 5.15 -16.29
N LYS A 365 8.10 4.04 -16.66
CA LYS A 365 7.29 3.94 -17.87
C LYS A 365 6.00 3.18 -17.54
N PHE A 366 4.88 3.67 -18.05
CA PHE A 366 3.64 2.91 -18.07
C PHE A 366 3.54 2.09 -19.34
N LEU A 367 3.16 0.82 -19.23
CA LEU A 367 2.93 -0.05 -20.38
C LEU A 367 1.46 -0.44 -20.44
N ASP A 368 0.80 -0.01 -21.51
CA ASP A 368 -0.61 -0.34 -21.74
C ASP A 368 -0.78 -1.85 -21.97
N GLN A 369 -1.76 -2.44 -21.30
CA GLN A 369 -2.10 -3.86 -21.45
C GLN A 369 -2.65 -4.22 -22.85
N GLY A 370 -3.10 -3.24 -23.64
CA GLY A 370 -3.47 -3.43 -25.04
C GLY A 370 -2.28 -3.98 -25.87
N ILE A 371 -1.08 -3.52 -25.57
CA ILE A 371 0.16 -4.01 -26.21
C ILE A 371 0.45 -5.45 -25.78
N LEU A 372 0.17 -5.82 -24.53
CA LEU A 372 0.35 -7.20 -24.03
C LEU A 372 -0.60 -8.18 -24.72
N LYS A 373 -1.83 -7.77 -25.03
CA LYS A 373 -2.82 -8.61 -25.75
C LYS A 373 -2.43 -8.84 -27.20
N SER A 374 -1.85 -7.84 -27.86
CA SER A 374 -1.41 -7.94 -29.25
C SER A 374 -0.19 -8.88 -29.43
N THR A 375 0.59 -9.11 -28.37
CA THR A 375 1.73 -10.04 -28.37
C THR A 375 1.37 -11.48 -28.00
N GLY A 376 0.07 -11.84 -27.97
CA GLY A 376 -0.39 -13.19 -27.67
C GLY A 376 -0.40 -13.54 -26.16
N VAL A 377 -0.14 -12.58 -25.29
CA VAL A 377 -0.30 -12.70 -23.84
C VAL A 377 -1.77 -12.47 -23.51
N SER A 378 -2.62 -13.47 -23.81
CA SER A 378 -3.99 -13.46 -23.29
C SER A 378 -3.93 -13.55 -21.75
N ALA A 379 -4.71 -12.72 -21.08
CA ALA A 379 -4.95 -12.87 -19.65
C ALA A 379 -5.53 -14.28 -19.42
N LEU A 380 -4.70 -15.21 -18.95
CA LEU A 380 -5.11 -16.52 -18.43
C LEU A 380 -5.54 -16.36 -16.97
#